data_fd385d8553b40053e450bc38f8593f07
#
_entry.id   fd385d8553b40053e450bc38f8593f07
#
_cell.length_a   1.000
_cell.length_b   1.000
_cell.length_c   1.000
_cell.angle_alpha   90.00
_cell.angle_beta   90.00
_cell.angle_gamma   90.00
#
_symmetry.space_group_name_H-M   'P 1'
#
loop_
_entity.id
_entity.type
_entity.pdbx_description
1 polymer ?
#
loop_
_entity_poly.entity_id
_entity_poly.type
_entity_poly.pdbx_seq_one_letter_code
_entity_poly.pdbx_strand_id
1 'polypeptide(L)'
;MAEQQKQGRILVVQNDVDKGLGRIAEAFASTGVELDTRLVTSELPSLDGYVGVAVLPGLADPVDDTAEVHRARGILAEALDRGLPALGICLGGQLLTQVLGGDVFACTQELAYHEVRSLPAAASDPLLHTAPDRFLAFHAHAWAFRPPAGATLLLETDVCAQAITVGDAWAMQFHPEISLAAADGLARGLRGDFSAIEPNTVDFFARGGVTADKLERDARTADPSATAIARSIAEGFAARCLAVAAA
;
A
#
# COMPACT_ATOMS: atom_id res chain seq x y z
N MET A 1 13.34 -23.18 20.20
CA MET A 1 13.36 -22.51 18.89
C MET A 1 14.23 -21.27 19.07
N ALA A 2 15.34 -21.15 18.34
CA ALA A 2 16.20 -19.97 18.43
C ALA A 2 15.39 -18.77 17.94
N GLU A 3 15.30 -17.71 18.76
CA GLU A 3 14.79 -16.41 18.34
C GLU A 3 15.70 -15.94 17.18
N GLN A 4 15.14 -15.84 15.98
CA GLN A 4 15.86 -15.34 14.82
C GLN A 4 16.13 -13.86 15.09
N GLN A 5 17.39 -13.49 15.28
CA GLN A 5 17.78 -12.11 15.57
C GLN A 5 17.36 -11.25 14.36
N LYS A 6 16.46 -10.29 14.58
CA LYS A 6 15.97 -9.41 13.53
C LYS A 6 17.13 -8.56 13.01
N GLN A 7 17.33 -8.55 11.69
CA GLN A 7 18.51 -7.96 11.03
C GLN A 7 18.31 -6.48 10.65
N GLY A 8 17.09 -5.95 10.78
CA GLY A 8 16.78 -4.56 10.43
C GLY A 8 15.39 -4.17 10.87
N ARG A 9 15.12 -2.86 10.91
CA ARG A 9 13.84 -2.29 11.33
C ARG A 9 13.28 -1.38 10.24
N ILE A 10 12.03 -1.61 9.84
CA ILE A 10 11.29 -0.78 8.88
C ILE A 10 10.32 0.10 9.66
N LEU A 11 10.36 1.42 9.42
CA LEU A 11 9.34 2.33 9.93
C LEU A 11 8.08 2.21 9.08
N VAL A 12 6.96 1.91 9.71
CA VAL A 12 5.64 1.86 9.09
C VAL A 12 4.82 3.05 9.60
N VAL A 13 4.57 4.02 8.73
CA VAL A 13 3.74 5.19 9.06
C VAL A 13 2.29 4.88 8.69
N GLN A 14 1.46 4.80 9.71
CA GLN A 14 0.02 4.54 9.60
C GLN A 14 -0.73 5.87 9.65
N ASN A 15 -1.46 6.19 8.58
CA ASN A 15 -2.21 7.45 8.49
C ASN A 15 -3.49 7.43 9.32
N ASP A 16 -4.17 6.28 9.42
CA ASP A 16 -5.39 6.10 10.20
C ASP A 16 -5.28 4.88 11.11
N VAL A 17 -5.90 4.93 12.29
CA VAL A 17 -5.80 3.88 13.34
C VAL A 17 -6.15 2.49 12.81
N ASP A 18 -7.14 2.39 11.93
CA ASP A 18 -7.67 1.12 11.41
C ASP A 18 -7.05 0.70 10.06
N LYS A 19 -6.04 1.42 9.56
CA LYS A 19 -5.41 1.18 8.25
C LYS A 19 -4.00 0.62 8.40
N GLY A 20 -3.89 -0.57 8.97
CA GLY A 20 -2.61 -1.28 9.11
C GLY A 20 -2.19 -2.05 7.85
N LEU A 21 -1.04 -2.73 7.92
CA LEU A 21 -0.49 -3.56 6.83
C LEU A 21 -1.30 -4.83 6.52
N GLY A 22 -2.34 -5.15 7.29
CA GLY A 22 -3.19 -6.31 7.02
C GLY A 22 -2.41 -7.59 6.70
N ARG A 23 -2.73 -8.26 5.58
CA ARG A 23 -2.04 -9.49 5.15
C ARG A 23 -0.55 -9.32 4.84
N ILE A 24 -0.10 -8.10 4.52
CA ILE A 24 1.34 -7.82 4.29
C ILE A 24 2.12 -7.97 5.60
N ALA A 25 1.54 -7.55 6.76
CA ALA A 25 2.20 -7.70 8.05
C ALA A 25 2.49 -9.17 8.40
N GLU A 26 1.55 -10.08 8.07
CA GLU A 26 1.74 -11.52 8.27
C GLU A 26 2.90 -12.06 7.43
N ALA A 27 3.03 -11.58 6.19
CA ALA A 27 4.11 -11.96 5.31
C ALA A 27 5.49 -11.45 5.80
N PHE A 28 5.55 -10.27 6.40
CA PHE A 28 6.79 -9.75 6.99
C PHE A 28 7.31 -10.60 8.16
N ALA A 29 6.44 -11.34 8.85
CA ALA A 29 6.88 -12.18 9.99
C ALA A 29 7.97 -13.20 9.64
N SER A 30 8.07 -13.62 8.37
CA SER A 30 9.07 -14.56 7.88
C SER A 30 10.35 -13.92 7.31
N THR A 31 10.42 -12.58 7.20
CA THR A 31 11.49 -11.90 6.46
C THR A 31 12.72 -11.53 7.30
N GLY A 32 12.65 -11.66 8.63
CA GLY A 32 13.75 -11.29 9.55
C GLY A 32 13.86 -9.80 9.82
N VAL A 33 12.96 -8.94 9.32
CA VAL A 33 12.87 -7.52 9.67
C VAL A 33 11.87 -7.29 10.79
N GLU A 34 12.06 -6.20 11.53
CA GLU A 34 11.10 -5.68 12.51
C GLU A 34 10.26 -4.57 11.90
N LEU A 35 8.96 -4.59 12.15
CA LEU A 35 8.07 -3.48 11.79
C LEU A 35 7.85 -2.59 13.02
N ASP A 36 8.27 -1.33 12.94
CA ASP A 36 7.95 -0.30 13.94
C ASP A 36 6.82 0.57 13.39
N THR A 37 5.60 0.30 13.83
CA THR A 37 4.41 1.01 13.36
C THR A 37 4.13 2.23 14.22
N ARG A 38 4.01 3.40 13.57
CA ARG A 38 3.72 4.69 14.19
C ARG A 38 2.54 5.37 13.51
N LEU A 39 1.65 5.95 14.30
CA LEU A 39 0.60 6.82 13.77
C LEU A 39 1.22 8.15 13.31
N VAL A 40 0.80 8.62 12.15
CA VAL A 40 1.24 9.91 11.60
C VAL A 40 0.88 11.12 12.49
N THR A 41 -0.16 10.98 13.33
CA THR A 41 -0.57 11.98 14.32
C THR A 41 0.40 12.09 15.49
N SER A 42 1.23 11.06 15.74
CA SER A 42 2.27 11.08 16.76
C SER A 42 3.57 11.68 16.20
N GLU A 43 4.52 11.96 17.09
CA GLU A 43 5.87 12.30 16.69
C GLU A 43 6.53 11.08 16.02
N LEU A 44 7.02 11.25 14.78
CA LEU A 44 7.74 10.21 14.07
C LEU A 44 9.20 10.20 14.54
N PRO A 45 9.82 9.01 14.68
CA PRO A 45 11.21 8.90 15.09
C PRO A 45 12.17 9.40 14.00
N SER A 46 13.40 9.76 14.39
CA SER A 46 14.51 9.85 13.42
C SER A 46 14.66 8.52 12.67
N LEU A 47 15.05 8.58 11.41
CA LEU A 47 15.30 7.38 10.60
C LEU A 47 16.62 6.67 10.94
N ASP A 48 17.32 7.08 12.00
CA ASP A 48 18.55 6.42 12.44
C ASP A 48 18.27 4.97 12.87
N GLY A 49 18.99 4.03 12.25
CA GLY A 49 18.84 2.60 12.51
C GLY A 49 17.62 1.95 11.83
N TYR A 50 16.86 2.68 11.02
CA TYR A 50 15.88 2.08 10.11
C TYR A 50 16.54 1.71 8.78
N VAL A 51 16.05 0.63 8.17
CA VAL A 51 16.55 0.12 6.89
C VAL A 51 15.56 0.37 5.75
N GLY A 52 14.40 0.93 6.03
CA GLY A 52 13.38 1.29 5.05
C GLY A 52 12.17 1.96 5.70
N VAL A 53 11.32 2.55 4.87
CA VAL A 53 10.10 3.25 5.28
C VAL A 53 8.90 2.78 4.45
N ALA A 54 7.77 2.50 5.10
CA ALA A 54 6.50 2.26 4.44
C ALA A 54 5.45 3.28 4.92
N VAL A 55 4.74 3.94 4.00
CA VAL A 55 3.63 4.84 4.32
C VAL A 55 2.34 4.23 3.80
N LEU A 56 1.38 4.05 4.71
CA LEU A 56 0.15 3.29 4.49
C LEU A 56 -0.99 4.16 3.93
N PRO A 57 -2.12 3.54 3.54
CA PRO A 57 -3.33 4.25 3.15
C PRO A 57 -3.83 5.24 4.20
N GLY A 58 -4.61 6.20 3.76
CA GLY A 58 -5.26 7.18 4.62
C GLY A 58 -6.51 7.77 3.98
N LEU A 59 -7.34 8.45 4.79
CA LEU A 59 -8.59 9.08 4.35
C LEU A 59 -8.39 10.52 3.84
N ALA A 60 -7.23 11.13 4.13
CA ALA A 60 -6.90 12.45 3.62
C ALA A 60 -6.70 12.45 2.10
N ASP A 61 -7.00 13.55 1.45
CA ASP A 61 -6.61 13.76 0.06
C ASP A 61 -5.11 14.12 -0.03
N PRO A 62 -4.40 13.68 -1.09
CA PRO A 62 -2.96 13.93 -1.23
C PRO A 62 -2.60 15.41 -1.41
N VAL A 63 -3.60 16.26 -1.61
CA VAL A 63 -3.47 17.72 -1.77
C VAL A 63 -3.86 18.51 -0.51
N ASP A 64 -4.30 17.82 0.54
CA ASP A 64 -4.67 18.47 1.80
C ASP A 64 -3.47 19.14 2.45
N ASP A 65 -3.71 20.34 2.99
CA ASP A 65 -2.71 21.12 3.73
C ASP A 65 -2.82 20.81 5.24
N THR A 66 -2.66 19.52 5.61
CA THR A 66 -2.71 19.07 6.99
C THR A 66 -1.34 18.67 7.52
N ALA A 67 -1.18 18.73 8.83
CA ALA A 67 0.09 18.34 9.46
C ALA A 67 0.42 16.85 9.23
N GLU A 68 -0.60 16.00 9.12
CA GLU A 68 -0.48 14.58 8.86
C GLU A 68 0.09 14.31 7.45
N VAL A 69 -0.49 14.96 6.42
CA VAL A 69 -0.02 14.85 5.03
C VAL A 69 1.41 15.38 4.92
N HIS A 70 1.72 16.51 5.57
CA HIS A 70 3.08 17.06 5.57
C HIS A 70 4.08 16.12 6.25
N ARG A 71 3.73 15.51 7.40
CA ARG A 71 4.60 14.56 8.10
C ARG A 71 4.84 13.30 7.27
N ALA A 72 3.79 12.72 6.69
CA ALA A 72 3.90 11.54 5.84
C ALA A 72 4.76 11.80 4.59
N ARG A 73 4.62 12.98 3.97
CA ARG A 73 5.44 13.40 2.84
C ARG A 73 6.89 13.67 3.26
N GLY A 74 7.08 14.31 4.42
CA GLY A 74 8.42 14.65 4.96
C GLY A 74 9.24 13.40 5.27
N ILE A 75 8.66 12.37 5.88
CA ILE A 75 9.39 11.13 6.19
C ILE A 75 9.77 10.35 4.94
N LEU A 76 8.93 10.39 3.89
CA LEU A 76 9.25 9.81 2.58
C LEU A 76 10.42 10.56 1.92
N ALA A 77 10.40 11.89 1.95
CA ALA A 77 11.50 12.70 1.41
C ALA A 77 12.81 12.40 2.15
N GLU A 78 12.79 12.36 3.48
CA GLU A 78 13.96 12.01 4.29
C GLU A 78 14.47 10.59 3.98
N ALA A 79 13.58 9.62 3.79
CA ALA A 79 13.98 8.27 3.42
C ALA A 79 14.72 8.24 2.09
N LEU A 80 14.20 8.93 1.06
CA LEU A 80 14.84 9.01 -0.25
C LEU A 80 16.20 9.76 -0.19
N ASP A 81 16.29 10.85 0.55
CA ASP A 81 17.53 11.62 0.73
C ASP A 81 18.62 10.77 1.40
N ARG A 82 18.23 9.83 2.27
CA ARG A 82 19.14 8.88 2.92
C ARG A 82 19.42 7.63 2.09
N GLY A 83 18.81 7.48 0.92
CA GLY A 83 18.91 6.27 0.09
C GLY A 83 18.23 5.03 0.68
N LEU A 84 17.28 5.21 1.61
CA LEU A 84 16.51 4.12 2.18
C LEU A 84 15.39 3.70 1.22
N PRO A 85 15.13 2.39 1.05
CA PRO A 85 13.97 1.91 0.32
C PRO A 85 12.66 2.45 0.89
N ALA A 86 11.74 2.84 -0.01
CA ALA A 86 10.46 3.43 0.36
C ALA A 86 9.29 2.70 -0.32
N LEU A 87 8.24 2.41 0.44
CA LEU A 87 6.99 1.83 -0.04
C LEU A 87 5.83 2.75 0.33
N GLY A 88 5.05 3.17 -0.67
CA GLY A 88 3.79 3.90 -0.45
C GLY A 88 2.59 3.12 -0.96
N ILE A 89 1.50 3.07 -0.18
CA ILE A 89 0.25 2.40 -0.56
C ILE A 89 -0.88 3.42 -0.52
N CYS A 90 -1.67 3.52 -1.58
CA CYS A 90 -2.79 4.44 -1.79
C CYS A 90 -2.36 5.90 -1.50
N LEU A 91 -2.82 6.55 -0.44
CA LEU A 91 -2.35 7.89 -0.04
C LEU A 91 -0.81 7.91 0.07
N GLY A 92 -0.20 6.92 0.72
CA GLY A 92 1.27 6.80 0.81
C GLY A 92 1.93 6.73 -0.57
N GLY A 93 1.35 6.02 -1.53
CA GLY A 93 1.82 5.93 -2.92
C GLY A 93 1.69 7.27 -3.67
N GLN A 94 0.59 7.98 -3.45
CA GLN A 94 0.36 9.31 -4.01
C GLN A 94 1.38 10.33 -3.48
N LEU A 95 1.62 10.34 -2.16
CA LEU A 95 2.61 11.22 -1.52
C LEU A 95 4.04 10.87 -1.95
N LEU A 96 4.38 9.58 -2.04
CA LEU A 96 5.68 9.14 -2.54
C LEU A 96 5.91 9.59 -3.99
N THR A 97 4.89 9.46 -4.83
CA THR A 97 4.96 9.92 -6.23
C THR A 97 5.22 11.42 -6.32
N GLN A 98 4.59 12.25 -5.46
CA GLN A 98 4.85 13.69 -5.39
C GLN A 98 6.31 13.97 -4.98
N VAL A 99 6.84 13.27 -3.98
CA VAL A 99 8.23 13.41 -3.53
C VAL A 99 9.23 13.04 -4.65
N LEU A 100 8.88 12.04 -5.46
CA LEU A 100 9.68 11.62 -6.61
C LEU A 100 9.57 12.58 -7.81
N GLY A 101 8.80 13.67 -7.71
CA GLY A 101 8.63 14.67 -8.77
C GLY A 101 7.50 14.35 -9.77
N GLY A 102 6.64 13.40 -9.44
CA GLY A 102 5.38 13.14 -10.14
C GLY A 102 4.25 14.06 -9.67
N ASP A 103 3.04 13.78 -10.12
CA ASP A 103 1.85 14.58 -9.83
C ASP A 103 0.69 13.71 -9.38
N VAL A 104 -0.34 14.33 -8.77
CA VAL A 104 -1.58 13.68 -8.38
C VAL A 104 -2.77 14.40 -9.00
N PHE A 105 -3.83 13.66 -9.31
CA PHE A 105 -5.03 14.21 -9.93
C PHE A 105 -6.28 13.49 -9.46
N ALA A 106 -7.41 14.21 -9.43
CA ALA A 106 -8.71 13.60 -9.21
C ALA A 106 -9.09 12.73 -10.42
N CYS A 107 -9.49 11.50 -10.18
CA CYS A 107 -9.83 10.53 -11.22
C CYS A 107 -11.23 9.96 -11.03
N THR A 108 -11.68 9.15 -11.99
CA THR A 108 -12.86 8.30 -11.79
C THR A 108 -12.62 7.39 -10.62
N GLN A 109 -13.55 7.38 -9.67
CA GLN A 109 -13.44 6.59 -8.46
C GLN A 109 -13.38 5.08 -8.77
N GLU A 110 -12.40 4.40 -8.18
CA GLU A 110 -12.32 2.93 -8.18
C GLU A 110 -12.58 2.44 -6.75
N LEU A 111 -13.62 1.60 -6.58
CA LEU A 111 -14.04 1.05 -5.30
C LEU A 111 -14.24 -0.45 -5.35
N ALA A 112 -13.82 -1.14 -4.29
CA ALA A 112 -13.83 -2.60 -4.20
C ALA A 112 -12.88 -3.24 -5.24
N TYR A 113 -13.26 -4.33 -5.86
CA TYR A 113 -12.38 -5.10 -6.73
C TYR A 113 -12.51 -4.68 -8.19
N HIS A 114 -11.38 -4.26 -8.77
CA HIS A 114 -11.22 -3.97 -10.20
C HIS A 114 -10.10 -4.81 -10.80
N GLU A 115 -10.20 -5.10 -12.10
CA GLU A 115 -9.16 -5.81 -12.82
C GLU A 115 -7.94 -4.90 -13.03
N VAL A 116 -6.78 -5.38 -12.60
CA VAL A 116 -5.47 -4.76 -12.81
C VAL A 116 -4.72 -5.55 -13.87
N ARG A 117 -4.01 -4.85 -14.76
CA ARG A 117 -3.10 -5.42 -15.75
C ARG A 117 -1.66 -5.27 -15.30
N SER A 118 -0.91 -6.36 -15.35
CA SER A 118 0.55 -6.35 -15.19
C SER A 118 1.22 -5.98 -16.50
N LEU A 119 2.17 -5.06 -16.45
CA LEU A 119 3.01 -4.71 -17.59
C LEU A 119 4.27 -5.58 -17.61
N PRO A 120 4.95 -5.71 -18.76
CA PRO A 120 6.12 -6.60 -18.87
C PRO A 120 7.20 -6.36 -17.83
N ALA A 121 7.38 -5.12 -17.36
CA ALA A 121 8.36 -4.77 -16.34
C ALA A 121 8.04 -5.40 -14.97
N ALA A 122 6.78 -5.66 -14.65
CA ALA A 122 6.40 -6.30 -13.38
C ALA A 122 7.00 -7.71 -13.22
N ALA A 123 7.18 -8.45 -14.31
CA ALA A 123 7.73 -9.80 -14.28
C ALA A 123 9.18 -9.88 -13.75
N SER A 124 9.92 -8.76 -13.78
CA SER A 124 11.29 -8.66 -13.25
C SER A 124 11.38 -7.77 -12.01
N ASP A 125 10.26 -7.20 -11.55
CA ASP A 125 10.23 -6.35 -10.36
C ASP A 125 10.31 -7.19 -9.08
N PRO A 126 11.16 -6.85 -8.12
CA PRO A 126 11.36 -7.67 -6.91
C PRO A 126 10.11 -7.77 -6.02
N LEU A 127 9.17 -6.85 -6.12
CA LEU A 127 7.95 -6.83 -5.31
C LEU A 127 6.73 -7.43 -6.04
N LEU A 128 6.70 -7.37 -7.37
CA LEU A 128 5.49 -7.65 -8.15
C LEU A 128 5.65 -8.80 -9.16
N HIS A 129 6.81 -9.49 -9.20
CA HIS A 129 7.07 -10.59 -10.14
C HIS A 129 6.10 -11.78 -10.05
N THR A 130 5.36 -11.90 -8.95
CA THR A 130 4.31 -12.93 -8.78
C THR A 130 2.94 -12.48 -9.24
N ALA A 131 2.77 -11.21 -9.64
CA ALA A 131 1.49 -10.71 -10.12
C ALA A 131 1.12 -11.37 -11.45
N PRO A 132 -0.10 -11.97 -11.58
CA PRO A 132 -0.58 -12.50 -12.85
C PRO A 132 -0.73 -11.38 -13.90
N ASP A 133 -0.77 -11.72 -15.19
CA ASP A 133 -1.00 -10.76 -16.28
C ASP A 133 -2.25 -9.91 -16.05
N ARG A 134 -3.30 -10.51 -15.49
CA ARG A 134 -4.54 -9.86 -15.04
C ARG A 134 -5.01 -10.47 -13.73
N PHE A 135 -5.43 -9.61 -12.80
CA PHE A 135 -5.93 -10.04 -11.51
C PHE A 135 -6.89 -9.00 -10.92
N LEU A 136 -7.73 -9.42 -9.97
CA LEU A 136 -8.57 -8.52 -9.20
C LEU A 136 -7.79 -7.98 -8.00
N ALA A 137 -7.74 -6.66 -7.86
CA ALA A 137 -7.19 -5.98 -6.69
C ALA A 137 -8.25 -5.10 -6.03
N PHE A 138 -8.11 -4.86 -4.73
CA PHE A 138 -9.00 -3.97 -3.99
C PHE A 138 -8.57 -2.51 -4.15
N HIS A 139 -9.54 -1.63 -4.37
CA HIS A 139 -9.38 -0.20 -4.56
C HIS A 139 -10.32 0.59 -3.65
N ALA A 140 -9.88 1.77 -3.22
CA ALA A 140 -10.66 2.71 -2.43
C ALA A 140 -10.15 4.13 -2.65
N HIS A 141 -10.23 4.64 -3.89
CA HIS A 141 -9.65 5.95 -4.21
C HIS A 141 -10.47 6.73 -5.24
N ALA A 142 -10.36 8.06 -5.17
CA ALA A 142 -10.82 9.04 -6.15
C ALA A 142 -9.67 9.97 -6.61
N TRP A 143 -8.47 9.75 -6.09
CA TRP A 143 -7.24 10.38 -6.50
C TRP A 143 -6.28 9.32 -7.05
N ALA A 144 -5.51 9.72 -8.05
CA ALA A 144 -4.48 8.89 -8.67
C ALA A 144 -3.19 9.68 -8.86
N PHE A 145 -2.10 8.98 -9.11
CA PHE A 145 -0.81 9.61 -9.39
C PHE A 145 -0.42 9.49 -10.87
N ARG A 146 0.32 10.49 -11.36
CA ARG A 146 1.05 10.45 -12.64
C ARG A 146 2.51 10.13 -12.35
N PRO A 147 3.04 9.06 -12.96
CA PRO A 147 4.44 8.69 -12.78
C PRO A 147 5.40 9.86 -13.08
N PRO A 148 6.45 10.07 -12.30
CA PRO A 148 7.50 11.02 -12.63
C PRO A 148 8.32 10.55 -13.83
N ALA A 149 9.13 11.44 -14.39
CA ALA A 149 10.09 11.08 -15.44
C ALA A 149 11.07 10.02 -14.91
N GLY A 150 11.32 8.97 -15.71
CA GLY A 150 12.20 7.87 -15.34
C GLY A 150 11.56 6.78 -14.46
N ALA A 151 10.30 6.92 -14.06
CA ALA A 151 9.59 5.85 -13.38
C ALA A 151 9.32 4.67 -14.32
N THR A 152 9.40 3.46 -13.79
CA THR A 152 8.93 2.25 -14.47
C THR A 152 7.50 1.97 -14.05
N LEU A 153 6.57 1.97 -15.00
CA LEU A 153 5.18 1.56 -14.77
C LEU A 153 5.11 0.03 -14.72
N LEU A 154 4.53 -0.49 -13.65
CA LEU A 154 4.46 -1.93 -13.37
C LEU A 154 3.05 -2.48 -13.52
N LEU A 155 2.05 -1.77 -12.98
CA LEU A 155 0.65 -2.17 -12.99
C LEU A 155 -0.23 -0.99 -13.39
N GLU A 156 -1.35 -1.28 -14.06
CA GLU A 156 -2.35 -0.27 -14.44
C GLU A 156 -3.78 -0.81 -14.47
N THR A 157 -4.76 0.11 -14.39
CA THR A 157 -6.16 -0.10 -14.79
C THR A 157 -6.46 0.77 -15.99
N ASP A 158 -7.70 0.75 -16.48
CA ASP A 158 -8.15 1.70 -17.52
C ASP A 158 -8.27 3.14 -16.99
N VAL A 159 -8.25 3.33 -15.67
CA VAL A 159 -8.38 4.63 -15.00
C VAL A 159 -7.02 5.28 -14.78
N CYS A 160 -6.04 4.51 -14.23
CA CYS A 160 -4.76 5.09 -13.83
C CYS A 160 -3.65 4.04 -13.64
N ALA A 161 -2.44 4.53 -13.41
CA ALA A 161 -1.31 3.74 -12.93
C ALA A 161 -1.63 3.14 -11.54
N GLN A 162 -1.36 1.84 -11.37
CA GLN A 162 -1.62 1.13 -10.13
C GLN A 162 -0.35 0.77 -9.36
N ALA A 163 0.79 0.67 -10.03
CA ALA A 163 2.09 0.56 -9.36
C ALA A 163 3.20 1.10 -10.27
N ILE A 164 4.11 1.81 -9.65
CA ILE A 164 5.35 2.30 -10.27
C ILE A 164 6.54 2.05 -9.36
N THR A 165 7.74 2.05 -9.96
CA THR A 165 9.01 2.08 -9.21
C THR A 165 9.96 3.12 -9.77
N VAL A 166 10.75 3.74 -8.87
CA VAL A 166 11.91 4.59 -9.17
C VAL A 166 13.04 4.17 -8.24
N GLY A 167 14.04 3.46 -8.75
CA GLY A 167 15.08 2.88 -7.91
C GLY A 167 14.50 1.92 -6.86
N ASP A 168 14.77 2.19 -5.59
CA ASP A 168 14.25 1.42 -4.46
C ASP A 168 13.00 2.07 -3.80
N ALA A 169 12.21 2.80 -4.59
CA ALA A 169 10.94 3.40 -4.17
C ALA A 169 9.78 2.84 -4.99
N TRP A 170 8.76 2.28 -4.32
CA TRP A 170 7.55 1.71 -4.93
C TRP A 170 6.31 2.46 -4.46
N ALA A 171 5.56 3.01 -5.41
CA ALA A 171 4.24 3.61 -5.17
C ALA A 171 3.14 2.70 -5.72
N MET A 172 2.20 2.31 -4.87
CA MET A 172 1.04 1.47 -5.20
C MET A 172 -0.25 2.24 -4.94
N GLN A 173 -1.17 2.20 -5.90
CA GLN A 173 -2.49 2.83 -5.77
C GLN A 173 -3.53 1.88 -5.19
N PHE A 174 -3.47 0.60 -5.60
CA PHE A 174 -4.35 -0.45 -5.09
C PHE A 174 -3.97 -0.85 -3.65
N HIS A 175 -4.82 -1.66 -3.01
CA HIS A 175 -4.69 -2.08 -1.61
C HIS A 175 -4.28 -3.56 -1.48
N PRO A 176 -3.00 -3.89 -1.56
CA PRO A 176 -2.52 -5.28 -1.38
C PRO A 176 -2.63 -5.78 0.07
N GLU A 177 -2.84 -4.89 1.03
CA GLU A 177 -2.98 -5.20 2.45
C GLU A 177 -4.34 -5.77 2.82
N ILE A 178 -5.38 -5.56 2.00
CA ILE A 178 -6.75 -5.98 2.32
C ILE A 178 -6.87 -7.51 2.36
N SER A 179 -7.21 -8.04 3.53
CA SER A 179 -7.45 -9.46 3.76
C SER A 179 -8.89 -9.86 3.40
N LEU A 180 -9.12 -11.17 3.23
CA LEU A 180 -10.48 -11.70 3.04
C LEU A 180 -11.39 -11.34 4.24
N ALA A 181 -10.85 -11.38 5.46
CA ALA A 181 -11.60 -10.99 6.66
C ALA A 181 -12.02 -9.51 6.64
N ALA A 182 -11.15 -8.60 6.15
CA ALA A 182 -11.49 -7.19 6.01
C ALA A 182 -12.59 -6.99 4.95
N ALA A 183 -12.52 -7.68 3.82
CA ALA A 183 -13.55 -7.65 2.79
C ALA A 183 -14.89 -8.21 3.29
N ASP A 184 -14.88 -9.32 4.04
CA ASP A 184 -16.06 -9.89 4.68
C ASP A 184 -16.66 -8.93 5.75
N GLY A 185 -15.82 -8.20 6.49
CA GLY A 185 -16.25 -7.15 7.41
C GLY A 185 -17.02 -6.04 6.70
N LEU A 186 -16.47 -5.54 5.59
CA LEU A 186 -17.14 -4.53 4.76
C LEU A 186 -18.45 -5.07 4.17
N ALA A 187 -18.47 -6.30 3.69
CA ALA A 187 -19.69 -6.92 3.15
C ALA A 187 -20.80 -7.06 4.22
N ARG A 188 -20.43 -7.42 5.46
CA ARG A 188 -21.37 -7.43 6.59
C ARG A 188 -21.88 -6.03 6.90
N GLY A 189 -21.00 -5.02 6.91
CA GLY A 189 -21.38 -3.63 7.07
C GLY A 189 -22.40 -3.18 6.03
N LEU A 190 -22.19 -3.52 4.75
CA LEU A 190 -23.14 -3.24 3.67
C LEU A 190 -24.51 -3.94 3.85
N ARG A 191 -24.61 -4.96 4.72
CA ARG A 191 -25.87 -5.60 5.15
C ARG A 191 -26.40 -5.07 6.50
N GLY A 192 -25.74 -4.06 7.08
CA GLY A 192 -26.16 -3.40 8.34
C GLY A 192 -25.52 -3.98 9.61
N ASP A 193 -24.52 -4.85 9.51
CA ASP A 193 -23.72 -5.32 10.65
C ASP A 193 -22.41 -4.53 10.74
N PHE A 194 -22.36 -3.55 11.62
CA PHE A 194 -21.22 -2.66 11.83
C PHE A 194 -20.23 -3.16 12.92
N SER A 195 -20.31 -4.42 13.30
CA SER A 195 -19.46 -4.97 14.39
C SER A 195 -17.96 -5.01 14.06
N ALA A 196 -17.61 -4.96 12.77
CA ALA A 196 -16.23 -5.10 12.29
C ALA A 196 -15.75 -3.94 11.41
N ILE A 197 -16.56 -2.89 11.20
CA ILE A 197 -16.21 -1.78 10.30
C ILE A 197 -16.99 -0.52 10.67
N GLU A 198 -16.35 0.63 10.50
CA GLU A 198 -16.96 1.93 10.76
C GLU A 198 -18.09 2.26 9.77
N PRO A 199 -19.24 2.79 10.25
CA PRO A 199 -20.38 3.13 9.39
C PRO A 199 -20.02 4.08 8.23
N ASN A 200 -19.15 5.06 8.45
CA ASN A 200 -18.74 6.01 7.41
C ASN A 200 -18.00 5.34 6.27
N THR A 201 -17.21 4.31 6.56
CA THR A 201 -16.54 3.49 5.53
C THR A 201 -17.57 2.74 4.71
N VAL A 202 -18.55 2.13 5.36
CA VAL A 202 -19.65 1.43 4.67
C VAL A 202 -20.44 2.37 3.76
N ASP A 203 -20.80 3.55 4.26
CA ASP A 203 -21.52 4.58 3.49
C ASP A 203 -20.74 5.02 2.25
N PHE A 204 -19.41 5.17 2.36
CA PHE A 204 -18.56 5.52 1.23
C PHE A 204 -18.65 4.49 0.10
N PHE A 205 -18.54 3.20 0.42
CA PHE A 205 -18.66 2.12 -0.57
C PHE A 205 -20.08 1.96 -1.09
N ALA A 206 -21.09 2.08 -0.24
CA ALA A 206 -22.51 1.99 -0.63
C ALA A 206 -22.89 3.09 -1.63
N ARG A 207 -22.48 4.33 -1.39
CA ARG A 207 -22.69 5.46 -2.32
C ARG A 207 -21.99 5.25 -3.67
N GLY A 208 -20.87 4.55 -3.69
CA GLY A 208 -20.17 4.14 -4.90
C GLY A 208 -20.80 2.92 -5.61
N GLY A 209 -21.94 2.42 -5.12
CA GLY A 209 -22.68 1.32 -5.75
C GLY A 209 -22.11 -0.07 -5.45
N VAL A 210 -21.23 -0.20 -4.46
CA VAL A 210 -20.67 -1.50 -4.04
C VAL A 210 -21.75 -2.30 -3.32
N THR A 211 -21.96 -3.54 -3.76
CA THR A 211 -22.89 -4.49 -3.13
C THR A 211 -22.14 -5.58 -2.38
N ALA A 212 -22.69 -6.02 -1.25
CA ALA A 212 -22.07 -7.06 -0.43
C ALA A 212 -21.80 -8.36 -1.21
N ASP A 213 -22.76 -8.81 -2.01
CA ASP A 213 -22.65 -10.08 -2.74
C ASP A 213 -21.56 -10.03 -3.83
N LYS A 214 -21.42 -8.90 -4.53
CA LYS A 214 -20.35 -8.70 -5.50
C LYS A 214 -19.00 -8.65 -4.79
N LEU A 215 -18.89 -7.88 -3.71
CA LEU A 215 -17.69 -7.73 -2.92
C LEU A 215 -17.16 -9.08 -2.42
N GLU A 216 -18.02 -9.93 -1.83
CA GLU A 216 -17.63 -11.25 -1.35
C GLU A 216 -17.17 -12.20 -2.47
N ARG A 217 -17.88 -12.22 -3.60
CA ARG A 217 -17.46 -13.06 -4.74
C ARG A 217 -16.09 -12.64 -5.25
N ASP A 218 -15.91 -11.34 -5.47
CA ASP A 218 -14.68 -10.79 -6.03
C ASP A 218 -13.51 -10.98 -5.05
N ALA A 219 -13.75 -10.80 -3.73
CA ALA A 219 -12.75 -11.04 -2.69
C ALA A 219 -12.24 -12.49 -2.71
N ARG A 220 -13.15 -13.48 -2.77
CA ARG A 220 -12.78 -14.90 -2.84
C ARG A 220 -12.04 -15.23 -4.13
N THR A 221 -12.42 -14.62 -5.24
CA THR A 221 -11.74 -14.78 -6.54
C THR A 221 -10.33 -14.19 -6.50
N ALA A 222 -10.17 -13.01 -5.88
CA ALA A 222 -8.90 -12.29 -5.78
C ALA A 222 -7.94 -12.94 -4.78
N ASP A 223 -8.43 -13.59 -3.73
CA ASP A 223 -7.65 -13.98 -2.55
C ASP A 223 -6.36 -14.77 -2.84
N PRO A 224 -6.33 -15.78 -3.73
CA PRO A 224 -5.10 -16.50 -4.03
C PRO A 224 -3.99 -15.59 -4.61
N SER A 225 -4.31 -14.75 -5.60
CA SER A 225 -3.35 -13.82 -6.21
C SER A 225 -2.99 -12.68 -5.25
N ALA A 226 -3.96 -12.14 -4.50
CA ALA A 226 -3.71 -11.11 -3.50
C ALA A 226 -2.76 -11.59 -2.39
N THR A 227 -2.89 -12.85 -1.95
CA THR A 227 -1.99 -13.46 -0.97
C THR A 227 -0.57 -13.64 -1.52
N ALA A 228 -0.44 -14.11 -2.76
CA ALA A 228 0.86 -14.25 -3.41
C ALA A 228 1.56 -12.89 -3.61
N ILE A 229 0.82 -11.87 -4.08
CA ILE A 229 1.32 -10.51 -4.28
C ILE A 229 1.74 -9.89 -2.94
N ALA A 230 0.91 -9.99 -1.88
CA ALA A 230 1.25 -9.45 -0.57
C ALA A 230 2.53 -10.06 0.00
N ARG A 231 2.72 -11.38 -0.19
CA ARG A 231 3.94 -12.08 0.20
C ARG A 231 5.14 -11.57 -0.60
N SER A 232 5.02 -11.48 -1.92
CA SER A 232 6.08 -10.96 -2.79
C SER A 232 6.49 -9.53 -2.43
N ILE A 233 5.52 -8.67 -2.12
CA ILE A 233 5.78 -7.30 -1.64
C ILE A 233 6.59 -7.33 -0.34
N ALA A 234 6.17 -8.09 0.66
CA ALA A 234 6.85 -8.15 1.94
C ALA A 234 8.28 -8.71 1.83
N GLU A 235 8.44 -9.84 1.13
CA GLU A 235 9.73 -10.52 0.95
C GLU A 235 10.68 -9.66 0.10
N GLY A 236 10.20 -9.12 -1.02
CA GLY A 236 10.98 -8.27 -1.92
C GLY A 236 11.40 -6.96 -1.25
N PHE A 237 10.48 -6.26 -0.58
CA PHE A 237 10.79 -5.01 0.11
C PHE A 237 11.78 -5.23 1.27
N ALA A 238 11.57 -6.27 2.11
CA ALA A 238 12.50 -6.62 3.16
C ALA A 238 13.90 -6.93 2.63
N ALA A 239 14.01 -7.71 1.54
CA ALA A 239 15.29 -8.04 0.92
C ALA A 239 16.02 -6.79 0.41
N ARG A 240 15.30 -5.82 -0.20
CA ARG A 240 15.89 -4.54 -0.63
C ARG A 240 16.35 -3.70 0.56
N CYS A 241 15.55 -3.61 1.62
CA CYS A 241 15.92 -2.89 2.83
C CYS A 241 17.19 -3.46 3.48
N LEU A 242 17.30 -4.77 3.58
CA LEU A 242 18.48 -5.43 4.16
C LEU A 242 19.71 -5.30 3.26
N ALA A 243 19.55 -5.32 1.93
CA ALA A 243 20.65 -5.15 0.99
C ALA A 243 21.28 -3.75 1.06
N VAL A 244 20.45 -2.69 1.18
CA VAL A 244 20.94 -1.31 1.35
C VAL A 244 21.65 -1.13 2.68
N ALA A 245 21.16 -1.74 3.77
CA ALA A 245 21.79 -1.67 5.08
C ALA A 245 23.16 -2.38 5.15
N ALA A 246 23.43 -3.30 4.23
CA ALA A 246 24.68 -4.05 4.18
C ALA A 246 25.76 -3.42 3.26
N ALA A 247 25.40 -2.38 2.50
CA ALA A 247 26.27 -1.69 1.53
C ALA A 247 27.02 -0.52 2.16
#